data_2a456a2707fa8ddf5596fd6c781168fa
#
_entry.id   2a456a2707fa8ddf5596fd6c781168fa
#
_cell.length_a   1.000
_cell.length_b   1.000
_cell.length_c   1.000
_cell.angle_alpha   90.00
_cell.angle_beta   90.00
_cell.angle_gamma   90.00
#
_symmetry.space_group_name_H-M   'P 1'
#
loop_
_entity.id
_entity.type
_entity.pdbx_description
1 polymer ?
#
loop_
_entity_poly.entity_id
_entity_poly.type
_entity_poly.pdbx_seq_one_letter_code
_entity_poly.pdbx_strand_id
1 'polypeptide(L)'
;MVQPSPSYTVALYLEVPASQKAVARLVDTATATGAIVTGVDVADSDGDKLTVNLTADTRDSKHRNELVAKLEEIDGVVVRNVGDSTFLTHVGGKIEIASKYPIHNRRDLARVCKAIYDHPERARMLTIKKNTVAVVTDGTAVLGMGDIGPSAAMPVMEGKAVLFKQFGNVDAWPVALDTKDPEEIISIVKAIAPAYGGINLEDIAAPKCFDIEARLREELDIPVFHDDQHGTAIVTLAALINALKIVGKKIDDVRIVLSGVGAAGNAIAKLLMAHGATDIVGYGRTGALSAAGTEGMNEHRKWLAENTNPRQVTGSLKEGLKGADVFIGVSSGNLLEPEDLEVMNDGAIVFAMANPIPEVDPIRAADYAAVVATGRSDFPNQINNVLAFPGLFRGLLDTGITDISTELLRAASTGIASVIADDEISPVYIIPGAFDTRVADAVAKAVRKFAETE
;
A
#
# COMPACT_ATOMS: atom_id res chain seq x y z
N MET A 1 -3.84 -7.21 27.48
CA MET A 1 -4.89 -8.16 27.00
C MET A 1 -5.11 -7.85 25.52
N VAL A 2 -5.12 -8.89 24.65
CA VAL A 2 -5.40 -8.71 23.23
C VAL A 2 -6.83 -8.17 23.10
N GLN A 3 -7.02 -7.07 22.39
CA GLN A 3 -8.36 -6.50 22.13
C GLN A 3 -9.02 -7.21 20.95
N PRO A 4 -10.38 -7.24 20.88
CA PRO A 4 -11.09 -7.67 19.68
C PRO A 4 -10.59 -6.92 18.44
N SER A 5 -10.50 -7.63 17.30
CA SER A 5 -9.90 -7.09 16.09
C SER A 5 -10.75 -7.52 14.87
N PRO A 6 -10.86 -6.68 13.84
CA PRO A 6 -11.46 -7.04 12.55
C PRO A 6 -10.85 -8.29 11.90
N SER A 7 -9.62 -8.67 12.28
CA SER A 7 -8.98 -9.91 11.82
C SER A 7 -9.65 -11.20 12.36
N TYR A 8 -10.52 -11.08 13.35
CA TYR A 8 -11.25 -12.18 13.95
C TYR A 8 -12.76 -11.89 13.98
N THR A 9 -13.27 -11.29 12.92
CA THR A 9 -14.70 -11.02 12.77
C THR A 9 -15.47 -12.30 12.50
N VAL A 10 -16.51 -12.56 13.30
CA VAL A 10 -17.42 -13.68 13.13
C VAL A 10 -18.80 -13.20 12.69
N ALA A 11 -19.38 -13.89 11.72
CA ALA A 11 -20.77 -13.74 11.32
C ALA A 11 -21.58 -14.94 11.85
N LEU A 12 -22.57 -14.66 12.66
CA LEU A 12 -23.44 -15.64 13.31
C LEU A 12 -24.83 -15.58 12.69
N TYR A 13 -25.33 -16.71 12.21
CA TYR A 13 -26.68 -16.86 11.71
C TYR A 13 -27.51 -17.53 12.80
N LEU A 14 -28.45 -16.77 13.37
CA LEU A 14 -29.20 -17.14 14.59
C LEU A 14 -30.70 -17.24 14.30
N GLU A 15 -31.33 -18.28 14.79
CA GLU A 15 -32.79 -18.28 14.96
C GLU A 15 -33.13 -17.93 16.41
N VAL A 16 -34.02 -16.97 16.59
CA VAL A 16 -34.43 -16.51 17.91
C VAL A 16 -35.97 -16.38 17.98
N PRO A 17 -36.58 -16.57 19.13
CA PRO A 17 -38.05 -16.35 19.28
C PRO A 17 -38.35 -14.87 18.96
N ALA A 18 -39.43 -14.62 18.20
CA ALA A 18 -39.92 -13.30 17.89
C ALA A 18 -40.45 -12.61 19.16
N SER A 19 -39.57 -11.79 19.79
CA SER A 19 -39.94 -11.00 20.97
C SER A 19 -39.35 -9.60 20.86
N GLN A 20 -40.00 -8.63 21.54
CA GLN A 20 -39.56 -7.23 21.54
C GLN A 20 -38.11 -7.01 22.02
N LYS A 21 -37.54 -7.98 22.76
CA LYS A 21 -36.17 -7.88 23.31
C LYS A 21 -35.19 -8.89 22.71
N ALA A 22 -35.60 -9.67 21.69
CA ALA A 22 -34.78 -10.75 21.16
C ALA A 22 -33.43 -10.27 20.69
N VAL A 23 -33.41 -9.29 19.79
CA VAL A 23 -32.15 -8.71 19.22
C VAL A 23 -31.32 -8.01 20.30
N ALA A 24 -31.96 -7.26 21.20
CA ALA A 24 -31.22 -6.58 22.29
C ALA A 24 -30.48 -7.59 23.19
N ARG A 25 -31.13 -8.72 23.55
CA ARG A 25 -30.50 -9.80 24.35
C ARG A 25 -29.30 -10.43 23.66
N LEU A 26 -29.33 -10.58 22.32
CA LEU A 26 -28.20 -11.09 21.56
C LEU A 26 -27.01 -10.12 21.67
N VAL A 27 -27.27 -8.84 21.47
CA VAL A 27 -26.22 -7.77 21.52
C VAL A 27 -25.64 -7.67 22.94
N ASP A 28 -26.52 -7.65 23.98
CA ASP A 28 -26.07 -7.56 25.38
C ASP A 28 -25.21 -8.78 25.75
N THR A 29 -25.61 -9.97 25.34
CA THR A 29 -24.85 -11.21 25.63
C THR A 29 -23.54 -11.21 24.88
N ALA A 30 -23.50 -10.81 23.61
CA ALA A 30 -22.27 -10.73 22.84
C ALA A 30 -21.27 -9.73 23.45
N THR A 31 -21.73 -8.54 23.81
CA THR A 31 -20.88 -7.52 24.42
C THR A 31 -20.39 -7.90 25.81
N ALA A 32 -21.18 -8.66 26.58
CA ALA A 32 -20.80 -9.18 27.88
C ALA A 32 -19.61 -10.17 27.82
N THR A 33 -19.37 -10.84 26.68
CA THR A 33 -18.16 -11.66 26.46
C THR A 33 -16.91 -10.81 26.19
N GLY A 34 -17.08 -9.50 25.94
CA GLY A 34 -16.04 -8.60 25.50
C GLY A 34 -15.86 -8.54 23.98
N ALA A 35 -16.78 -9.11 23.20
CA ALA A 35 -16.82 -8.95 21.75
C ALA A 35 -17.35 -7.56 21.38
N ILE A 36 -16.91 -7.03 20.23
CA ILE A 36 -17.42 -5.79 19.66
C ILE A 36 -18.43 -6.14 18.58
N VAL A 37 -19.70 -5.87 18.83
CA VAL A 37 -20.76 -6.08 17.83
C VAL A 37 -20.65 -4.99 16.78
N THR A 38 -20.39 -5.39 15.52
CA THR A 38 -20.18 -4.50 14.38
C THR A 38 -21.40 -4.45 13.44
N GLY A 39 -22.31 -5.42 13.55
CA GLY A 39 -23.53 -5.43 12.75
C GLY A 39 -24.60 -6.36 13.30
N VAL A 40 -25.85 -5.97 13.14
CA VAL A 40 -27.03 -6.81 13.42
C VAL A 40 -28.06 -6.55 12.34
N ASP A 41 -28.50 -7.61 11.68
CA ASP A 41 -29.53 -7.56 10.65
C ASP A 41 -30.57 -8.65 10.90
N VAL A 42 -31.85 -8.30 10.77
CA VAL A 42 -32.95 -9.27 10.83
C VAL A 42 -33.27 -9.67 9.39
N ALA A 43 -32.73 -10.83 8.99
CA ALA A 43 -32.81 -11.28 7.60
C ALA A 43 -34.22 -11.80 7.25
N ASP A 44 -34.96 -12.36 8.23
CA ASP A 44 -36.31 -12.88 8.02
C ASP A 44 -37.11 -12.90 9.32
N SER A 45 -38.47 -12.93 9.19
CA SER A 45 -39.41 -13.06 10.29
C SER A 45 -40.65 -13.87 9.86
N ASP A 46 -40.85 -15.02 10.47
CA ASP A 46 -42.01 -15.88 10.21
C ASP A 46 -43.15 -15.75 11.25
N GLY A 47 -43.13 -14.72 12.07
CA GLY A 47 -44.11 -14.42 13.10
C GLY A 47 -43.76 -14.97 14.48
N ASP A 48 -43.29 -16.20 14.59
CA ASP A 48 -42.88 -16.83 15.85
C ASP A 48 -41.35 -16.80 16.06
N LYS A 49 -40.60 -16.66 14.99
CA LYS A 49 -39.13 -16.64 14.98
C LYS A 49 -38.59 -15.54 14.13
N LEU A 50 -37.42 -15.05 14.52
CA LEU A 50 -36.57 -14.16 13.72
C LEU A 50 -35.29 -14.89 13.29
N THR A 51 -34.89 -14.71 12.05
CA THR A 51 -33.56 -15.06 11.58
C THR A 51 -32.69 -13.81 11.69
N VAL A 52 -31.64 -13.85 12.51
CA VAL A 52 -30.79 -12.72 12.81
C VAL A 52 -29.36 -13.03 12.37
N ASN A 53 -28.77 -12.12 11.59
CA ASN A 53 -27.35 -12.10 11.28
C ASN A 53 -26.66 -11.16 12.26
N LEU A 54 -25.78 -11.68 13.11
CA LEU A 54 -24.98 -10.90 14.06
C LEU A 54 -23.52 -10.99 13.68
N THR A 55 -22.89 -9.85 13.45
CA THR A 55 -21.47 -9.74 13.16
C THR A 55 -20.76 -9.14 14.36
N ALA A 56 -19.66 -9.76 14.79
CA ALA A 56 -18.91 -9.29 15.94
C ALA A 56 -17.41 -9.55 15.78
N ASP A 57 -16.58 -8.60 16.22
CA ASP A 57 -15.14 -8.77 16.31
C ASP A 57 -14.80 -9.48 17.62
N THR A 58 -13.94 -10.49 17.53
CA THR A 58 -13.44 -11.27 18.66
C THR A 58 -11.91 -11.13 18.77
N ARG A 59 -11.32 -11.64 19.85
CA ARG A 59 -9.86 -11.57 20.07
C ARG A 59 -9.11 -12.69 19.35
N ASP A 60 -9.73 -13.84 19.28
CA ASP A 60 -9.18 -15.08 18.72
C ASP A 60 -10.27 -16.15 18.56
N SER A 61 -9.92 -17.32 18.05
CA SER A 61 -10.84 -18.44 17.86
C SER A 61 -11.44 -18.99 19.17
N LYS A 62 -10.72 -18.85 20.31
CA LYS A 62 -11.23 -19.27 21.62
C LYS A 62 -12.34 -18.33 22.08
N HIS A 63 -12.14 -17.04 21.94
CA HIS A 63 -13.15 -16.02 22.26
C HIS A 63 -14.38 -16.15 21.37
N ARG A 64 -14.21 -16.47 20.08
CA ARG A 64 -15.32 -16.79 19.17
C ARG A 64 -16.16 -17.97 19.71
N ASN A 65 -15.51 -19.05 20.13
CA ASN A 65 -16.23 -20.23 20.65
C ASN A 65 -16.94 -19.90 21.98
N GLU A 66 -16.35 -19.07 22.83
CA GLU A 66 -17.00 -18.56 24.06
C GLU A 66 -18.25 -17.74 23.74
N LEU A 67 -18.17 -16.83 22.76
CA LEU A 67 -19.30 -16.04 22.28
C LEU A 67 -20.44 -16.93 21.78
N VAL A 68 -20.15 -17.94 20.96
CA VAL A 68 -21.14 -18.88 20.44
C VAL A 68 -21.83 -19.62 21.58
N ALA A 69 -21.07 -20.19 22.52
CA ALA A 69 -21.60 -20.91 23.66
C ALA A 69 -22.52 -20.03 24.53
N LYS A 70 -22.16 -18.77 24.76
CA LYS A 70 -22.96 -17.81 25.52
C LYS A 70 -24.27 -17.43 24.83
N LEU A 71 -24.27 -17.33 23.51
CA LEU A 71 -25.49 -17.08 22.75
C LEU A 71 -26.44 -18.29 22.77
N GLU A 72 -25.92 -19.51 22.73
CA GLU A 72 -26.70 -20.74 22.83
C GLU A 72 -27.29 -20.97 24.23
N GLU A 73 -26.76 -20.35 25.30
CA GLU A 73 -27.33 -20.35 26.64
C GLU A 73 -28.65 -19.54 26.72
N ILE A 74 -28.93 -18.68 25.73
CA ILE A 74 -30.19 -17.90 25.71
C ILE A 74 -31.35 -18.83 25.29
N ASP A 75 -32.38 -18.91 26.13
CA ASP A 75 -33.54 -19.75 25.88
C ASP A 75 -34.20 -19.44 24.51
N GLY A 76 -34.34 -20.47 23.69
CA GLY A 76 -34.94 -20.42 22.37
C GLY A 76 -34.02 -19.88 21.26
N VAL A 77 -32.74 -19.56 21.56
CA VAL A 77 -31.77 -19.19 20.55
C VAL A 77 -31.09 -20.43 19.99
N VAL A 78 -31.01 -20.51 18.67
CA VAL A 78 -30.28 -21.55 17.95
C VAL A 78 -29.29 -20.95 17.02
N VAL A 79 -28.01 -21.26 17.20
CA VAL A 79 -26.93 -20.88 16.26
C VAL A 79 -26.95 -21.85 15.09
N ARG A 80 -27.39 -21.38 13.92
CA ARG A 80 -27.52 -22.20 12.70
C ARG A 80 -26.22 -22.31 11.95
N ASN A 81 -25.44 -21.21 11.93
CA ASN A 81 -24.15 -21.20 11.28
C ASN A 81 -23.22 -20.19 11.99
N VAL A 82 -21.94 -20.53 11.99
CA VAL A 82 -20.85 -19.68 12.49
C VAL A 82 -19.87 -19.51 11.33
N GLY A 83 -19.97 -18.39 10.65
CA GLY A 83 -19.10 -18.03 9.55
C GLY A 83 -18.08 -16.99 10.00
N ASP A 84 -16.86 -17.12 9.51
CA ASP A 84 -15.91 -16.01 9.52
C ASP A 84 -16.17 -15.21 8.25
N SER A 85 -16.70 -13.98 8.39
CA SER A 85 -17.07 -13.15 7.25
C SER A 85 -15.84 -12.82 6.40
N THR A 86 -14.68 -12.68 7.02
CA THR A 86 -13.41 -12.44 6.34
C THR A 86 -13.06 -13.61 5.43
N PHE A 87 -13.13 -14.84 5.94
CA PHE A 87 -12.86 -16.03 5.13
C PHE A 87 -13.92 -16.24 4.04
N LEU A 88 -15.20 -16.01 4.32
CA LEU A 88 -16.27 -16.18 3.33
C LEU A 88 -16.08 -15.27 2.11
N THR A 89 -15.60 -14.04 2.31
CA THR A 89 -15.32 -13.11 1.20
C THR A 89 -14.07 -13.47 0.38
N HIS A 90 -13.27 -14.45 0.84
CA HIS A 90 -12.06 -14.91 0.15
C HIS A 90 -12.20 -16.33 -0.42
N VAL A 91 -13.31 -17.03 -0.16
CA VAL A 91 -13.52 -18.38 -0.72
C VAL A 91 -13.56 -18.33 -2.25
N GLY A 92 -12.62 -19.04 -2.90
CA GLY A 92 -12.47 -19.05 -4.34
C GLY A 92 -11.67 -17.89 -4.92
N GLY A 93 -11.07 -17.06 -4.07
CA GLY A 93 -10.30 -15.87 -4.48
C GLY A 93 -11.17 -14.67 -4.85
N LYS A 94 -10.52 -13.58 -5.26
CA LYS A 94 -11.18 -12.29 -5.58
C LYS A 94 -11.15 -11.96 -7.07
N ILE A 95 -10.52 -12.80 -7.89
CA ILE A 95 -10.27 -12.53 -9.31
C ILE A 95 -10.93 -13.61 -10.15
N GLU A 96 -11.59 -13.17 -11.22
CA GLU A 96 -12.13 -14.03 -12.26
C GLU A 96 -11.73 -13.53 -13.64
N ILE A 97 -11.77 -14.41 -14.65
CA ILE A 97 -11.52 -14.06 -16.06
C ILE A 97 -12.86 -13.87 -16.76
N ALA A 98 -13.04 -12.68 -17.37
CA ALA A 98 -14.19 -12.38 -18.20
C ALA A 98 -13.78 -12.29 -19.69
N SER A 99 -14.50 -13.00 -20.55
CA SER A 99 -14.28 -12.94 -21.99
C SER A 99 -14.79 -11.62 -22.57
N LYS A 100 -13.95 -10.87 -23.30
CA LYS A 100 -14.38 -9.67 -24.05
C LYS A 100 -15.17 -10.03 -25.31
N TYR A 101 -14.74 -11.09 -25.99
CA TYR A 101 -15.34 -11.56 -27.25
C TYR A 101 -15.36 -13.08 -27.25
N PRO A 102 -16.46 -13.71 -27.78
CA PRO A 102 -16.50 -15.15 -27.96
C PRO A 102 -15.58 -15.57 -29.11
N ILE A 103 -15.07 -16.80 -29.04
CA ILE A 103 -14.33 -17.42 -30.13
C ILE A 103 -15.33 -18.10 -31.06
N HIS A 104 -15.42 -17.63 -32.31
CA HIS A 104 -16.36 -18.18 -33.30
C HIS A 104 -15.72 -19.24 -34.16
N ASN A 105 -14.44 -19.11 -34.49
CA ASN A 105 -13.78 -20.07 -35.38
C ASN A 105 -12.24 -20.05 -35.20
N ARG A 106 -11.61 -21.13 -35.63
CA ARG A 106 -10.18 -21.35 -35.53
C ARG A 106 -9.36 -20.48 -36.50
N ARG A 107 -9.95 -20.00 -37.58
CA ARG A 107 -9.25 -19.22 -38.61
C ARG A 107 -8.88 -17.84 -38.13
N ASP A 108 -9.70 -17.24 -37.23
CA ASP A 108 -9.45 -15.91 -36.69
C ASP A 108 -8.21 -15.93 -35.83
N LEU A 109 -8.04 -16.95 -34.96
CA LEU A 109 -6.83 -17.11 -34.17
C LEU A 109 -5.58 -17.27 -35.03
N ALA A 110 -5.65 -18.11 -36.08
CA ALA A 110 -4.51 -18.35 -36.97
C ALA A 110 -4.06 -17.08 -37.71
N ARG A 111 -4.99 -16.23 -38.11
CA ARG A 111 -4.67 -14.93 -38.75
C ARG A 111 -3.98 -13.97 -37.81
N VAL A 112 -4.44 -13.89 -36.54
CA VAL A 112 -3.81 -13.04 -35.51
C VAL A 112 -2.42 -13.56 -35.17
N CYS A 113 -2.26 -14.89 -34.96
CA CYS A 113 -0.93 -15.50 -34.72
C CYS A 113 0.05 -15.18 -35.85
N LYS A 114 -0.38 -15.33 -37.12
CA LYS A 114 0.48 -15.00 -38.25
C LYS A 114 0.85 -13.52 -38.32
N ALA A 115 -0.11 -12.63 -38.04
CA ALA A 115 0.15 -11.20 -38.03
C ALA A 115 1.18 -10.78 -36.95
N ILE A 116 1.18 -11.46 -35.78
CA ILE A 116 2.17 -11.23 -34.72
C ILE A 116 3.51 -11.89 -35.10
N TYR A 117 3.50 -13.09 -35.71
CA TYR A 117 4.72 -13.73 -36.16
C TYR A 117 5.47 -12.88 -37.20
N ASP A 118 4.74 -12.30 -38.17
CA ASP A 118 5.32 -11.44 -39.20
C ASP A 118 5.73 -10.06 -38.64
N HIS A 119 5.06 -9.60 -37.57
CA HIS A 119 5.22 -8.29 -36.94
C HIS A 119 5.11 -8.41 -35.40
N PRO A 120 6.18 -8.79 -34.67
CA PRO A 120 6.15 -9.07 -33.23
C PRO A 120 5.65 -7.89 -32.38
N GLU A 121 5.87 -6.64 -32.81
CA GLU A 121 5.39 -5.43 -32.13
C GLU A 121 3.86 -5.37 -32.01
N ARG A 122 3.14 -6.06 -32.90
CA ARG A 122 1.67 -6.15 -32.85
C ARG A 122 1.14 -6.95 -31.66
N ALA A 123 1.98 -7.78 -31.02
CA ALA A 123 1.57 -8.53 -29.84
C ALA A 123 0.97 -7.61 -28.76
N ARG A 124 1.54 -6.42 -28.56
CA ARG A 124 1.03 -5.43 -27.63
C ARG A 124 -0.40 -4.99 -27.94
N MET A 125 -0.76 -4.83 -29.23
CA MET A 125 -2.08 -4.35 -29.63
C MET A 125 -3.12 -5.47 -29.78
N LEU A 126 -2.68 -6.68 -30.15
CA LEU A 126 -3.55 -7.78 -30.55
C LEU A 126 -3.76 -8.82 -29.43
N THR A 127 -3.13 -8.67 -28.28
CA THR A 127 -3.25 -9.60 -27.14
C THR A 127 -3.58 -8.87 -25.84
N ILE A 128 -3.76 -9.62 -24.77
CA ILE A 128 -3.95 -9.09 -23.41
C ILE A 128 -2.74 -8.28 -22.93
N LYS A 129 -1.55 -8.44 -23.56
CA LYS A 129 -0.32 -7.66 -23.25
C LYS A 129 -0.60 -6.16 -23.25
N LYS A 130 -1.56 -5.68 -24.04
CA LYS A 130 -1.95 -4.27 -24.08
C LYS A 130 -2.37 -3.70 -22.72
N ASN A 131 -2.99 -4.54 -21.86
CA ASN A 131 -3.65 -4.06 -20.63
C ASN A 131 -3.33 -4.90 -19.39
N THR A 132 -2.36 -5.82 -19.47
CA THR A 132 -2.11 -6.77 -18.39
C THR A 132 -0.80 -6.48 -17.68
N VAL A 133 -0.82 -6.55 -16.35
CA VAL A 133 0.34 -6.40 -15.45
C VAL A 133 0.49 -7.66 -14.61
N ALA A 134 1.73 -8.17 -14.47
CA ALA A 134 2.04 -9.20 -13.49
C ALA A 134 2.34 -8.53 -12.13
N VAL A 135 1.67 -8.98 -11.08
CA VAL A 135 2.00 -8.63 -9.69
C VAL A 135 2.85 -9.76 -9.13
N VAL A 136 4.16 -9.55 -9.11
CA VAL A 136 5.15 -10.58 -8.80
C VAL A 136 5.60 -10.45 -7.35
N THR A 137 5.55 -11.53 -6.60
CA THR A 137 6.03 -11.60 -5.21
C THR A 137 6.70 -12.91 -4.91
N ASP A 138 7.61 -12.91 -3.94
CA ASP A 138 8.09 -14.10 -3.24
C ASP A 138 7.62 -14.18 -1.78
N GLY A 139 6.84 -13.19 -1.34
CA GLY A 139 6.24 -13.10 -0.01
C GLY A 139 7.24 -12.91 1.12
N THR A 140 8.42 -12.32 0.85
CA THR A 140 9.48 -12.15 1.87
C THR A 140 9.40 -10.85 2.66
N ALA A 141 8.55 -9.89 2.25
CA ALA A 141 8.43 -8.59 2.92
C ALA A 141 6.98 -8.10 3.03
N VAL A 142 6.04 -9.00 3.31
CA VAL A 142 4.61 -8.66 3.41
C VAL A 142 4.38 -7.72 4.58
N LEU A 143 3.72 -6.61 4.29
CA LEU A 143 3.53 -5.49 5.21
C LEU A 143 2.97 -5.93 6.57
N GLY A 144 3.71 -5.63 7.65
CA GLY A 144 3.34 -5.97 9.03
C GLY A 144 3.52 -7.44 9.42
N MET A 145 3.80 -8.35 8.46
CA MET A 145 3.95 -9.79 8.68
C MET A 145 5.35 -10.33 8.33
N GLY A 146 6.10 -9.61 7.50
CA GLY A 146 7.45 -10.01 7.10
C GLY A 146 7.46 -11.17 6.09
N ASP A 147 8.35 -12.14 6.32
CA ASP A 147 8.55 -13.32 5.45
C ASP A 147 7.51 -14.40 5.78
N ILE A 148 6.37 -14.38 5.07
CA ILE A 148 5.29 -15.37 5.21
C ILE A 148 5.20 -16.34 4.03
N GLY A 149 6.03 -16.13 3.01
CA GLY A 149 6.09 -16.94 1.80
C GLY A 149 4.98 -16.67 0.77
N PRO A 150 5.15 -17.20 -0.46
CA PRO A 150 4.32 -16.82 -1.60
C PRO A 150 2.85 -17.22 -1.46
N SER A 151 2.55 -18.40 -0.89
CA SER A 151 1.16 -18.86 -0.74
C SER A 151 0.36 -17.99 0.23
N ALA A 152 0.97 -17.59 1.36
CA ALA A 152 0.30 -16.74 2.34
C ALA A 152 0.18 -15.27 1.88
N ALA A 153 1.03 -14.83 0.94
CA ALA A 153 0.97 -13.52 0.32
C ALA A 153 -0.16 -13.38 -0.74
N MET A 154 -0.69 -14.49 -1.27
CA MET A 154 -1.70 -14.47 -2.35
C MET A 154 -2.90 -13.56 -2.09
N PRO A 155 -3.54 -13.53 -0.91
CA PRO A 155 -4.67 -12.61 -0.67
C PRO A 155 -4.32 -11.14 -0.83
N VAL A 156 -3.07 -10.74 -0.50
CA VAL A 156 -2.56 -9.37 -0.69
C VAL A 156 -2.39 -9.08 -2.18
N MET A 157 -1.81 -10.02 -2.93
CA MET A 157 -1.60 -9.91 -4.38
C MET A 157 -2.92 -9.84 -5.15
N GLU A 158 -3.91 -10.62 -4.74
CA GLU A 158 -5.28 -10.52 -5.29
C GLU A 158 -5.92 -9.16 -4.99
N GLY A 159 -5.75 -8.67 -3.75
CA GLY A 159 -6.19 -7.33 -3.38
C GLY A 159 -5.55 -6.26 -4.26
N LYS A 160 -4.24 -6.36 -4.49
CA LYS A 160 -3.49 -5.48 -5.40
C LYS A 160 -4.06 -5.50 -6.81
N ALA A 161 -4.34 -6.68 -7.35
CA ALA A 161 -4.91 -6.84 -8.69
C ALA A 161 -6.34 -6.25 -8.78
N VAL A 162 -7.16 -6.40 -7.75
CA VAL A 162 -8.48 -5.75 -7.67
C VAL A 162 -8.35 -4.23 -7.72
N LEU A 163 -7.40 -3.64 -6.98
CA LEU A 163 -7.15 -2.19 -6.98
C LEU A 163 -6.65 -1.69 -8.34
N PHE A 164 -5.78 -2.45 -9.02
CA PHE A 164 -5.39 -2.17 -10.41
C PHE A 164 -6.61 -2.09 -11.33
N LYS A 165 -7.52 -3.05 -11.20
CA LYS A 165 -8.74 -3.10 -12.03
C LYS A 165 -9.69 -1.96 -11.70
N GLN A 166 -9.96 -1.74 -10.42
CA GLN A 166 -10.95 -0.79 -9.93
C GLN A 166 -10.58 0.66 -10.29
N PHE A 167 -9.31 1.05 -10.10
CA PHE A 167 -8.88 2.43 -10.29
C PHE A 167 -8.21 2.70 -11.64
N GLY A 168 -7.40 1.77 -12.14
CA GLY A 168 -6.65 1.94 -13.40
C GLY A 168 -7.27 1.26 -14.60
N ASN A 169 -8.34 0.47 -14.42
CA ASN A 169 -8.86 -0.46 -15.42
C ASN A 169 -7.77 -1.32 -16.08
N VAL A 170 -6.78 -1.73 -15.26
CA VAL A 170 -5.67 -2.60 -15.65
C VAL A 170 -5.99 -4.03 -15.20
N ASP A 171 -5.80 -4.99 -16.08
CA ASP A 171 -6.01 -6.41 -15.82
C ASP A 171 -4.73 -6.96 -15.16
N ALA A 172 -4.63 -6.92 -13.84
CA ALA A 172 -3.47 -7.41 -13.12
C ALA A 172 -3.65 -8.87 -12.70
N TRP A 173 -2.54 -9.64 -12.71
CA TRP A 173 -2.54 -11.05 -12.34
C TRP A 173 -1.47 -11.34 -11.30
N PRO A 174 -1.84 -11.96 -10.15
CA PRO A 174 -0.88 -12.40 -9.13
C PRO A 174 0.06 -13.48 -9.67
N VAL A 175 1.34 -13.31 -9.43
CA VAL A 175 2.41 -14.28 -9.77
C VAL A 175 3.26 -14.48 -8.51
N ALA A 176 2.86 -15.44 -7.69
CA ALA A 176 3.57 -15.80 -6.46
C ALA A 176 4.62 -16.87 -6.76
N LEU A 177 5.88 -16.59 -6.46
CA LEU A 177 7.02 -17.43 -6.79
C LEU A 177 7.52 -18.19 -5.57
N ASP A 178 7.60 -19.53 -5.65
CA ASP A 178 8.14 -20.37 -4.59
C ASP A 178 9.67 -20.45 -4.67
N THR A 179 10.31 -19.31 -4.72
CA THR A 179 11.76 -19.14 -4.66
C THR A 179 12.13 -17.80 -4.06
N LYS A 180 13.26 -17.75 -3.36
CA LYS A 180 13.85 -16.52 -2.82
C LYS A 180 15.17 -16.16 -3.51
N ASP A 181 15.59 -16.96 -4.48
CA ASP A 181 16.82 -16.73 -5.24
C ASP A 181 16.57 -15.61 -6.29
N PRO A 182 17.33 -14.52 -6.25
CA PRO A 182 17.19 -13.42 -7.21
C PRO A 182 17.37 -13.85 -8.67
N GLU A 183 18.30 -14.78 -8.95
CA GLU A 183 18.54 -15.26 -10.32
C GLU A 183 17.36 -16.06 -10.87
N GLU A 184 16.75 -16.91 -10.03
CA GLU A 184 15.55 -17.65 -10.42
C GLU A 184 14.36 -16.70 -10.62
N ILE A 185 14.15 -15.73 -9.71
CA ILE A 185 13.10 -14.72 -9.84
C ILE A 185 13.24 -13.98 -11.17
N ILE A 186 14.43 -13.45 -11.48
CA ILE A 186 14.70 -12.72 -12.72
C ILE A 186 14.44 -13.62 -13.94
N SER A 187 14.94 -14.84 -13.91
CA SER A 187 14.77 -15.81 -15.01
C SER A 187 13.29 -16.11 -15.28
N ILE A 188 12.50 -16.36 -14.21
CA ILE A 188 11.07 -16.64 -14.33
C ILE A 188 10.32 -15.41 -14.86
N VAL A 189 10.58 -14.22 -14.31
CA VAL A 189 9.90 -12.99 -14.75
C VAL A 189 10.19 -12.70 -16.22
N LYS A 190 11.43 -12.88 -16.67
CA LYS A 190 11.79 -12.76 -18.10
C LYS A 190 11.05 -13.78 -18.96
N ALA A 191 10.92 -15.01 -18.51
CA ALA A 191 10.26 -16.08 -19.26
C ALA A 191 8.75 -15.82 -19.45
N ILE A 192 8.08 -15.19 -18.47
CA ILE A 192 6.64 -14.88 -18.53
C ILE A 192 6.33 -13.51 -19.14
N ALA A 193 7.30 -12.60 -19.23
CA ALA A 193 7.14 -11.23 -19.70
C ALA A 193 6.41 -11.08 -21.07
N PRO A 194 6.51 -12.03 -22.03
CA PRO A 194 5.77 -11.94 -23.28
C PRO A 194 4.25 -11.79 -23.12
N ALA A 195 3.66 -12.26 -22.02
CA ALA A 195 2.23 -12.17 -21.75
C ALA A 195 1.78 -10.82 -21.14
N TYR A 196 2.71 -10.01 -20.63
CA TYR A 196 2.41 -8.82 -19.84
C TYR A 196 2.88 -7.54 -20.52
N GLY A 197 2.15 -6.46 -20.26
CA GLY A 197 2.51 -5.11 -20.68
C GLY A 197 3.32 -4.35 -19.64
N GLY A 198 3.47 -4.92 -18.43
CA GLY A 198 4.28 -4.38 -17.35
C GLY A 198 4.41 -5.35 -16.18
N ILE A 199 5.38 -5.12 -15.33
CA ILE A 199 5.68 -5.92 -14.12
C ILE A 199 5.60 -5.00 -12.90
N ASN A 200 4.77 -5.37 -11.93
CA ASN A 200 4.78 -4.80 -10.59
C ASN A 200 5.42 -5.80 -9.63
N LEU A 201 6.58 -5.46 -9.10
CA LEU A 201 7.22 -6.22 -8.02
C LEU A 201 6.61 -5.80 -6.71
N GLU A 202 6.26 -6.75 -5.84
CA GLU A 202 5.54 -6.54 -4.60
C GLU A 202 6.08 -7.39 -3.48
N ASP A 203 6.23 -6.84 -2.28
CA ASP A 203 6.58 -7.59 -1.05
C ASP A 203 7.87 -8.42 -1.16
N ILE A 204 8.85 -7.97 -1.95
CA ILE A 204 10.18 -8.58 -2.09
C ILE A 204 11.16 -7.84 -1.19
N ALA A 205 11.79 -8.58 -0.27
CA ALA A 205 12.65 -7.99 0.76
C ALA A 205 13.94 -7.34 0.19
N ALA A 206 14.32 -6.21 0.79
CA ALA A 206 15.65 -5.63 0.58
C ALA A 206 16.73 -6.52 1.26
N PRO A 207 17.97 -6.59 0.72
CA PRO A 207 18.48 -5.80 -0.40
C PRO A 207 18.19 -6.38 -1.79
N LYS A 208 17.76 -7.64 -1.92
CA LYS A 208 17.63 -8.33 -3.22
C LYS A 208 16.64 -7.66 -4.18
N CYS A 209 15.61 -6.99 -3.66
CA CYS A 209 14.61 -6.30 -4.48
C CYS A 209 15.22 -5.24 -5.40
N PHE A 210 16.31 -4.60 -4.97
CA PHE A 210 17.00 -3.58 -5.76
C PHE A 210 17.64 -4.17 -7.03
N ASP A 211 18.40 -5.27 -6.85
CA ASP A 211 19.09 -5.94 -7.96
C ASP A 211 18.08 -6.58 -8.92
N ILE A 212 17.02 -7.19 -8.39
CA ILE A 212 15.95 -7.77 -9.19
C ILE A 212 15.30 -6.70 -10.07
N GLU A 213 14.90 -5.57 -9.48
CA GLU A 213 14.27 -4.48 -10.23
C GLU A 213 15.23 -3.89 -11.28
N ALA A 214 16.45 -3.55 -10.88
CA ALA A 214 17.43 -2.92 -11.77
C ALA A 214 17.70 -3.78 -13.01
N ARG A 215 17.95 -5.07 -12.81
CA ARG A 215 18.22 -6.00 -13.90
C ARG A 215 17.00 -6.25 -14.78
N LEU A 216 15.82 -6.39 -14.21
CA LEU A 216 14.59 -6.55 -14.99
C LEU A 216 14.28 -5.30 -15.83
N ARG A 217 14.54 -4.10 -15.31
CA ARG A 217 14.41 -2.84 -16.06
C ARG A 217 15.38 -2.76 -17.24
N GLU A 218 16.60 -3.27 -17.08
CA GLU A 218 17.61 -3.28 -18.14
C GLU A 218 17.31 -4.35 -19.20
N GLU A 219 16.79 -5.52 -18.79
CA GLU A 219 16.69 -6.70 -19.62
C GLU A 219 15.30 -6.88 -20.29
N LEU A 220 14.27 -6.10 -19.91
CA LEU A 220 12.92 -6.20 -20.43
C LEU A 220 12.52 -4.95 -21.26
N ASP A 221 11.69 -5.18 -22.28
CA ASP A 221 11.09 -4.16 -23.14
C ASP A 221 9.72 -3.65 -22.63
N ILE A 222 9.43 -3.89 -21.36
CA ILE A 222 8.20 -3.47 -20.67
C ILE A 222 8.55 -2.80 -19.34
N PRO A 223 7.71 -1.88 -18.83
CA PRO A 223 7.99 -1.21 -17.56
C PRO A 223 8.02 -2.20 -16.40
N VAL A 224 9.03 -2.05 -15.54
CA VAL A 224 9.19 -2.77 -14.27
C VAL A 224 9.18 -1.76 -13.14
N PHE A 225 8.36 -1.99 -12.14
CA PHE A 225 8.13 -1.09 -11.01
C PHE A 225 8.05 -1.88 -9.71
N HIS A 226 8.79 -1.45 -8.69
CA HIS A 226 8.69 -2.01 -7.35
C HIS A 226 7.89 -1.06 -6.46
N ASP A 227 6.69 -1.45 -6.08
CA ASP A 227 5.76 -0.55 -5.40
C ASP A 227 6.22 -0.12 -4.01
N ASP A 228 6.80 -1.02 -3.21
CA ASP A 228 7.32 -0.69 -1.87
C ASP A 228 8.45 0.34 -1.89
N GLN A 229 9.15 0.47 -3.01
CA GLN A 229 10.16 1.51 -3.20
C GLN A 229 9.51 2.77 -3.75
N HIS A 230 9.06 2.70 -4.99
CA HIS A 230 8.70 3.87 -5.80
C HIS A 230 7.27 4.34 -5.54
N GLY A 231 6.32 3.43 -5.25
CA GLY A 231 4.97 3.81 -4.86
C GLY A 231 4.97 4.63 -3.58
N THR A 232 5.69 4.15 -2.56
CA THR A 232 5.85 4.87 -1.29
C THR A 232 6.54 6.23 -1.51
N ALA A 233 7.57 6.31 -2.35
CA ALA A 233 8.24 7.57 -2.65
C ALA A 233 7.31 8.59 -3.35
N ILE A 234 6.53 8.13 -4.35
CA ILE A 234 5.57 8.97 -5.09
C ILE A 234 4.55 9.60 -4.15
N VAL A 235 3.90 8.78 -3.31
CA VAL A 235 2.84 9.28 -2.42
C VAL A 235 3.39 10.15 -1.30
N THR A 236 4.60 9.87 -0.81
CA THR A 236 5.29 10.71 0.17
C THR A 236 5.61 12.09 -0.40
N LEU A 237 6.16 12.16 -1.61
CA LEU A 237 6.42 13.45 -2.27
C LEU A 237 5.12 14.21 -2.55
N ALA A 238 4.06 13.50 -3.00
CA ALA A 238 2.76 14.13 -3.24
C ALA A 238 2.19 14.79 -1.99
N ALA A 239 2.21 14.09 -0.85
CA ALA A 239 1.79 14.62 0.44
C ALA A 239 2.67 15.81 0.88
N LEU A 240 3.98 15.69 0.70
CA LEU A 240 4.92 16.75 1.10
C LEU A 240 4.75 18.03 0.29
N ILE A 241 4.46 17.96 -1.01
CA ILE A 241 4.18 19.12 -1.87
C ILE A 241 3.06 19.97 -1.26
N ASN A 242 1.95 19.35 -0.84
CA ASN A 242 0.82 20.08 -0.27
C ASN A 242 1.06 20.48 1.20
N ALA A 243 1.75 19.65 1.99
CA ALA A 243 2.12 19.99 3.36
C ALA A 243 3.03 21.25 3.43
N LEU A 244 3.99 21.35 2.50
CA LEU A 244 4.87 22.52 2.41
C LEU A 244 4.09 23.82 2.10
N LYS A 245 3.01 23.76 1.29
CA LYS A 245 2.15 24.92 1.03
C LYS A 245 1.47 25.43 2.31
N ILE A 246 1.02 24.52 3.19
CA ILE A 246 0.38 24.86 4.47
C ILE A 246 1.34 25.65 5.35
N VAL A 247 2.58 25.18 5.49
CA VAL A 247 3.56 25.80 6.38
C VAL A 247 4.33 26.95 5.72
N GLY A 248 4.11 27.22 4.43
CA GLY A 248 4.77 28.29 3.68
C GLY A 248 6.26 28.08 3.49
N LYS A 249 6.74 26.84 3.51
CA LYS A 249 8.16 26.48 3.32
C LYS A 249 8.41 25.92 1.92
N LYS A 250 9.65 26.03 1.44
CA LYS A 250 10.08 25.44 0.17
C LYS A 250 10.91 24.19 0.41
N ILE A 251 10.90 23.27 -0.54
CA ILE A 251 11.59 21.97 -0.44
C ILE A 251 13.13 22.13 -0.30
N ASP A 252 13.71 23.15 -0.91
CA ASP A 252 15.13 23.46 -0.89
C ASP A 252 15.60 24.13 0.41
N ASP A 253 14.67 24.65 1.21
CA ASP A 253 14.94 25.36 2.48
C ASP A 253 14.71 24.47 3.72
N VAL A 254 14.07 23.29 3.57
CA VAL A 254 13.69 22.44 4.71
C VAL A 254 14.74 21.39 5.06
N ARG A 255 14.85 21.11 6.36
CA ARG A 255 15.64 20.02 6.91
C ARG A 255 14.77 18.79 7.10
N ILE A 256 15.15 17.69 6.46
CA ILE A 256 14.38 16.45 6.44
C ILE A 256 15.11 15.37 7.24
N VAL A 257 14.45 14.82 8.23
CA VAL A 257 14.88 13.63 8.98
C VAL A 257 14.12 12.42 8.46
N LEU A 258 14.85 11.44 7.91
CA LEU A 258 14.29 10.22 7.35
C LEU A 258 14.64 9.02 8.24
N SER A 259 13.66 8.47 8.93
CA SER A 259 13.81 7.25 9.73
C SER A 259 13.45 6.01 8.91
N GLY A 260 14.43 5.16 8.68
CA GLY A 260 14.33 3.99 7.81
C GLY A 260 15.08 4.19 6.49
N VAL A 261 16.14 3.41 6.32
CA VAL A 261 17.09 3.49 5.19
C VAL A 261 17.09 2.18 4.38
N GLY A 262 15.91 1.55 4.33
CA GLY A 262 15.62 0.37 3.51
C GLY A 262 15.11 0.75 2.11
N ALA A 263 14.28 -0.12 1.54
CA ALA A 263 13.73 0.03 0.19
C ALA A 263 12.98 1.37 0.02
N ALA A 264 11.97 1.62 0.83
CA ALA A 264 11.18 2.85 0.78
C ALA A 264 12.03 4.10 1.05
N GLY A 265 12.82 4.10 2.13
CA GLY A 265 13.62 5.28 2.49
C GLY A 265 14.66 5.68 1.45
N ASN A 266 15.29 4.70 0.78
CA ASN A 266 16.21 4.98 -0.31
C ASN A 266 15.48 5.66 -1.50
N ALA A 267 14.34 5.13 -1.90
CA ALA A 267 13.55 5.69 -2.99
C ALA A 267 12.98 7.08 -2.66
N ILE A 268 12.51 7.28 -1.41
CA ILE A 268 12.03 8.58 -0.93
C ILE A 268 13.15 9.61 -1.01
N ALA A 269 14.33 9.32 -0.45
CA ALA A 269 15.44 10.26 -0.47
C ALA A 269 15.83 10.67 -1.89
N LYS A 270 15.97 9.69 -2.81
CA LYS A 270 16.29 9.95 -4.22
C LYS A 270 15.23 10.85 -4.88
N LEU A 271 13.97 10.58 -4.67
CA LEU A 271 12.88 11.34 -5.29
C LEU A 271 12.76 12.75 -4.71
N LEU A 272 12.95 12.92 -3.39
CA LEU A 272 12.98 14.23 -2.73
C LEU A 272 14.16 15.07 -3.20
N MET A 273 15.36 14.49 -3.32
CA MET A 273 16.54 15.18 -3.88
C MET A 273 16.30 15.63 -5.33
N ALA A 274 15.73 14.77 -6.16
CA ALA A 274 15.36 15.11 -7.53
C ALA A 274 14.27 16.20 -7.60
N HIS A 275 13.45 16.34 -6.55
CA HIS A 275 12.45 17.40 -6.42
C HIS A 275 13.05 18.71 -5.85
N GLY A 276 14.31 18.70 -5.41
CA GLY A 276 15.04 19.87 -4.94
C GLY A 276 15.39 19.88 -3.45
N ALA A 277 15.13 18.79 -2.70
CA ALA A 277 15.57 18.71 -1.31
C ALA A 277 17.10 18.66 -1.21
N THR A 278 17.67 19.52 -0.39
CA THR A 278 19.13 19.68 -0.25
C THR A 278 19.68 19.19 1.09
N ASP A 279 18.84 19.10 2.12
CA ASP A 279 19.23 18.72 3.48
C ASP A 279 18.39 17.56 4.00
N ILE A 280 18.82 16.34 3.69
CA ILE A 280 18.20 15.09 4.15
C ILE A 280 19.22 14.37 5.04
N VAL A 281 18.77 13.88 6.21
CA VAL A 281 19.57 13.00 7.08
C VAL A 281 18.84 11.69 7.27
N GLY A 282 19.42 10.59 6.79
CA GLY A 282 18.89 9.25 6.95
C GLY A 282 19.32 8.62 8.27
N TYR A 283 18.40 7.97 8.97
CA TYR A 283 18.63 7.25 10.22
C TYR A 283 18.37 5.77 10.08
N GLY A 284 19.38 4.97 10.39
CA GLY A 284 19.28 3.53 10.57
C GLY A 284 19.25 3.15 12.05
N ARG A 285 19.29 1.84 12.33
CA ARG A 285 19.31 1.32 13.71
C ARG A 285 20.50 1.81 14.53
N THR A 286 21.59 2.18 13.90
CA THR A 286 22.85 2.63 14.52
C THR A 286 22.98 4.14 14.60
N GLY A 287 21.93 4.90 14.24
CA GLY A 287 21.93 6.36 14.21
C GLY A 287 22.00 6.95 12.80
N ALA A 288 22.46 8.20 12.72
CA ALA A 288 22.56 8.93 11.46
C ALA A 288 23.54 8.26 10.48
N LEU A 289 23.14 8.16 9.21
CA LEU A 289 24.06 7.76 8.13
C LEU A 289 25.01 8.89 7.79
N SER A 290 26.29 8.56 7.59
CA SER A 290 27.30 9.51 7.14
C SER A 290 28.32 8.83 6.22
N ALA A 291 28.94 9.59 5.36
CA ALA A 291 29.99 9.12 4.46
C ALA A 291 31.23 8.55 5.20
N ALA A 292 31.41 8.92 6.48
CA ALA A 292 32.54 8.46 7.30
C ALA A 292 32.41 7.01 7.81
N GLY A 293 31.27 6.35 7.66
CA GLY A 293 30.99 5.04 8.27
C GLY A 293 30.31 4.06 7.32
N THR A 294 30.78 3.95 6.07
CA THR A 294 30.14 3.13 5.02
C THR A 294 30.63 1.68 4.96
N GLU A 295 31.62 1.30 5.80
CA GLU A 295 32.14 -0.07 5.82
C GLU A 295 31.08 -1.07 6.22
N GLY A 296 30.92 -2.13 5.41
CA GLY A 296 29.91 -3.18 5.61
C GLY A 296 28.47 -2.79 5.21
N MET A 297 28.26 -1.60 4.68
CA MET A 297 26.97 -1.20 4.11
C MET A 297 26.77 -1.82 2.71
N ASN A 298 25.52 -2.18 2.38
CA ASN A 298 25.17 -2.47 0.99
C ASN A 298 25.24 -1.18 0.14
N GLU A 299 25.31 -1.32 -1.18
CA GLU A 299 25.49 -0.20 -2.12
C GLU A 299 24.41 0.90 -1.97
N HIS A 300 23.15 0.51 -1.70
CA HIS A 300 22.04 1.47 -1.57
C HIS A 300 22.14 2.30 -0.28
N ARG A 301 22.56 1.68 0.83
CA ARG A 301 22.82 2.42 2.08
C ARG A 301 24.08 3.28 1.98
N LYS A 302 25.08 2.77 1.28
CA LYS A 302 26.32 3.51 0.99
C LYS A 302 25.98 4.75 0.16
N TRP A 303 25.18 4.58 -0.90
CA TRP A 303 24.73 5.70 -1.70
C TRP A 303 24.03 6.77 -0.85
N LEU A 304 23.10 6.38 0.03
CA LEU A 304 22.46 7.33 0.95
C LEU A 304 23.47 8.04 1.85
N ALA A 305 24.39 7.30 2.44
CA ALA A 305 25.40 7.87 3.35
C ALA A 305 26.32 8.89 2.64
N GLU A 306 26.62 8.67 1.35
CA GLU A 306 27.48 9.52 0.55
C GLU A 306 26.77 10.74 -0.06
N ASN A 307 25.45 10.64 -0.31
CA ASN A 307 24.68 11.67 -1.01
C ASN A 307 23.72 12.47 -0.09
N THR A 308 23.60 12.09 1.17
CA THR A 308 22.75 12.78 2.17
C THR A 308 23.61 13.30 3.32
N ASN A 309 22.95 13.90 4.35
CA ASN A 309 23.61 14.43 5.54
C ASN A 309 24.72 15.47 5.25
N PRO A 310 24.44 16.56 4.52
CA PRO A 310 25.43 17.58 4.16
C PRO A 310 26.03 18.27 5.40
N ARG A 311 25.31 18.29 6.51
CA ARG A 311 25.74 18.90 7.76
C ARG A 311 26.60 17.99 8.64
N GLN A 312 26.84 16.74 8.22
CA GLN A 312 27.57 15.72 8.98
C GLN A 312 26.98 15.48 10.38
N VAL A 313 25.64 15.48 10.48
CA VAL A 313 24.93 15.19 11.73
C VAL A 313 25.26 13.76 12.16
N THR A 314 25.50 13.58 13.46
CA THR A 314 25.75 12.29 14.10
C THR A 314 24.76 12.09 15.25
N GLY A 315 24.76 10.90 15.86
CA GLY A 315 23.92 10.62 17.03
C GLY A 315 22.61 9.90 16.72
N SER A 316 21.72 9.93 17.68
CA SER A 316 20.43 9.24 17.65
C SER A 316 19.39 9.97 16.81
N LEU A 317 18.30 9.26 16.47
CA LEU A 317 17.15 9.84 15.76
C LEU A 317 16.57 11.05 16.52
N LYS A 318 16.43 10.95 17.87
CA LYS A 318 15.88 12.02 18.70
C LYS A 318 16.74 13.29 18.67
N GLU A 319 18.06 13.12 18.69
CA GLU A 319 18.99 14.27 18.53
C GLU A 319 18.90 14.90 17.14
N GLY A 320 18.64 14.10 16.13
CA GLY A 320 18.50 14.55 14.74
C GLY A 320 17.26 15.41 14.50
N LEU A 321 16.20 15.26 15.28
CA LEU A 321 14.99 16.08 15.17
C LEU A 321 15.22 17.55 15.50
N LYS A 322 16.30 17.88 16.22
CA LYS A 322 16.58 19.27 16.61
C LYS A 322 16.75 20.18 15.40
N GLY A 323 15.81 21.09 15.25
CA GLY A 323 15.78 22.05 14.13
C GLY A 323 15.44 21.40 12.77
N ALA A 324 14.83 20.23 12.76
CA ALA A 324 14.25 19.62 11.57
C ALA A 324 12.88 20.27 11.26
N ASP A 325 12.56 20.38 9.97
CA ASP A 325 11.30 20.88 9.48
C ASP A 325 10.35 19.73 9.13
N VAL A 326 10.91 18.61 8.68
CA VAL A 326 10.14 17.44 8.22
C VAL A 326 10.73 16.18 8.84
N PHE A 327 9.87 15.36 9.42
CA PHE A 327 10.15 13.99 9.81
C PHE A 327 9.38 13.03 8.89
N ILE A 328 10.09 12.06 8.33
CA ILE A 328 9.51 10.99 7.50
C ILE A 328 9.94 9.65 8.09
N GLY A 329 8.98 8.86 8.58
CA GLY A 329 9.19 7.54 9.15
C GLY A 329 8.69 6.44 8.23
N VAL A 330 9.57 5.49 7.90
CA VAL A 330 9.30 4.26 7.13
C VAL A 330 10.06 3.07 7.73
N SER A 331 10.06 2.98 9.05
CA SER A 331 10.91 2.02 9.77
C SER A 331 10.11 1.10 10.69
N SER A 332 9.98 1.44 11.96
CA SER A 332 9.27 0.64 12.96
C SER A 332 8.48 1.53 13.90
N GLY A 333 7.40 1.00 14.47
CA GLY A 333 6.54 1.75 15.36
C GLY A 333 7.19 2.11 16.70
N ASN A 334 6.60 3.13 17.35
CA ASN A 334 6.97 3.59 18.71
C ASN A 334 8.46 3.93 18.86
N LEU A 335 9.04 4.64 17.90
CA LEU A 335 10.43 5.11 17.96
C LEU A 335 10.58 6.44 18.67
N LEU A 336 9.52 7.24 18.67
CA LEU A 336 9.48 8.60 19.22
C LEU A 336 8.31 8.73 20.19
N GLU A 337 8.55 9.45 21.27
CA GLU A 337 7.46 10.02 22.07
C GLU A 337 7.02 11.34 21.43
N PRO A 338 5.75 11.74 21.56
CA PRO A 338 5.27 13.01 20.99
C PRO A 338 6.10 14.23 21.43
N GLU A 339 6.58 14.23 22.66
CA GLU A 339 7.42 15.28 23.26
C GLU A 339 8.80 15.40 22.56
N ASP A 340 9.28 14.33 21.91
CA ASP A 340 10.52 14.38 21.12
C ASP A 340 10.42 15.33 19.92
N LEU A 341 9.18 15.66 19.48
CA LEU A 341 8.93 16.58 18.36
C LEU A 341 9.07 18.06 18.75
N GLU A 342 9.04 18.40 20.04
CA GLU A 342 9.14 19.79 20.53
C GLU A 342 10.39 20.53 20.06
N VAL A 343 11.46 19.78 19.75
CA VAL A 343 12.73 20.33 19.29
C VAL A 343 12.80 20.63 17.79
N MET A 344 11.74 20.29 17.06
CA MET A 344 11.61 20.60 15.64
C MET A 344 11.34 22.08 15.42
N ASN A 345 11.53 22.55 14.21
CA ASN A 345 11.22 23.93 13.84
C ASN A 345 9.71 24.21 13.83
N ASP A 346 9.32 25.47 14.02
CA ASP A 346 7.95 25.91 13.84
C ASP A 346 7.38 25.47 12.48
N GLY A 347 6.12 25.05 12.47
CA GLY A 347 5.49 24.51 11.28
C GLY A 347 6.05 23.13 10.88
N ALA A 348 6.41 22.29 11.85
CA ALA A 348 6.89 20.94 11.62
C ALA A 348 5.87 20.09 10.86
N ILE A 349 6.37 19.23 9.96
CA ILE A 349 5.62 18.24 9.19
C ILE A 349 6.07 16.85 9.64
N VAL A 350 5.13 16.00 10.03
CA VAL A 350 5.42 14.66 10.56
C VAL A 350 4.66 13.59 9.76
N PHE A 351 5.40 12.75 9.03
CA PHE A 351 4.89 11.58 8.32
C PHE A 351 5.34 10.31 9.02
N ALA A 352 4.47 9.73 9.85
CA ALA A 352 4.75 8.51 10.61
C ALA A 352 4.08 7.31 9.92
N MET A 353 4.77 6.72 8.93
CA MET A 353 4.17 5.78 7.98
C MET A 353 4.40 4.31 8.31
N ALA A 354 5.09 3.97 9.41
CA ALA A 354 5.25 2.58 9.81
C ALA A 354 3.89 1.91 10.08
N ASN A 355 3.77 0.64 9.66
CA ASN A 355 2.57 -0.17 9.84
C ASN A 355 2.90 -1.47 10.60
N PRO A 356 2.01 -1.97 11.48
CA PRO A 356 0.70 -1.41 11.83
C PRO A 356 0.74 -0.27 12.87
N ILE A 357 1.88 -0.03 13.50
CA ILE A 357 2.08 0.98 14.55
C ILE A 357 2.98 2.08 13.99
N PRO A 358 2.52 3.36 13.98
CA PRO A 358 3.34 4.50 13.55
C PRO A 358 4.56 4.72 14.44
N GLU A 359 5.57 5.44 13.94
CA GLU A 359 6.78 5.80 14.69
C GLU A 359 6.52 6.65 15.91
N VAL A 360 5.45 7.45 15.89
CA VAL A 360 4.96 8.30 16.98
C VAL A 360 3.44 8.27 17.00
N ASP A 361 2.81 8.45 18.16
CA ASP A 361 1.35 8.56 18.28
C ASP A 361 0.84 9.77 17.48
N PRO A 362 0.03 9.56 16.40
CA PRO A 362 -0.37 10.65 15.51
C PRO A 362 -1.31 11.66 16.16
N ILE A 363 -2.12 11.24 17.14
CA ILE A 363 -3.07 12.13 17.83
C ILE A 363 -2.28 13.13 18.68
N ARG A 364 -1.34 12.65 19.46
CA ARG A 364 -0.50 13.49 20.33
C ARG A 364 0.57 14.26 19.54
N ALA A 365 1.05 13.72 18.41
CA ALA A 365 1.98 14.41 17.53
C ALA A 365 1.38 15.71 16.96
N ALA A 366 0.06 15.79 16.80
CA ALA A 366 -0.65 16.98 16.33
C ALA A 366 -0.56 18.18 17.30
N ASP A 367 -0.18 17.97 18.56
CA ASP A 367 0.08 19.04 19.51
C ASP A 367 1.42 19.76 19.23
N TYR A 368 2.34 19.10 18.49
CA TYR A 368 3.71 19.58 18.23
C TYR A 368 3.99 19.85 16.74
N ALA A 369 3.16 19.35 15.83
CA ALA A 369 3.37 19.47 14.40
C ALA A 369 2.18 20.16 13.69
N ALA A 370 2.47 21.00 12.71
CA ALA A 370 1.44 21.67 11.91
C ALA A 370 0.70 20.71 10.98
N VAL A 371 1.37 19.64 10.53
CA VAL A 371 0.78 18.62 9.65
C VAL A 371 1.26 17.25 10.10
N VAL A 372 0.31 16.33 10.32
CA VAL A 372 0.58 14.92 10.61
C VAL A 372 -0.07 14.03 9.57
N ALA A 373 0.69 13.04 9.06
CA ALA A 373 0.20 12.01 8.17
C ALA A 373 0.70 10.63 8.58
N THR A 374 -0.04 9.59 8.23
CA THR A 374 0.31 8.20 8.56
C THR A 374 0.06 7.24 7.39
N GLY A 375 0.53 5.99 7.50
CA GLY A 375 0.15 4.92 6.58
C GLY A 375 -1.22 4.30 6.88
N ARG A 376 -1.87 4.66 8.00
CA ARG A 376 -3.10 4.03 8.50
C ARG A 376 -4.35 4.70 7.93
N SER A 377 -5.37 3.89 7.66
CA SER A 377 -6.66 4.35 7.11
C SER A 377 -7.61 4.97 8.14
N ASP A 378 -7.33 4.80 9.43
CA ASP A 378 -8.15 5.34 10.53
C ASP A 378 -7.70 6.73 11.01
N PHE A 379 -6.71 7.34 10.31
CA PHE A 379 -6.26 8.70 10.56
C PHE A 379 -6.40 9.58 9.30
N PRO A 380 -6.51 10.92 9.46
CA PRO A 380 -6.42 11.86 8.35
C PRO A 380 -5.07 11.73 7.61
N ASN A 381 -5.04 12.18 6.36
CA ASN A 381 -3.82 12.19 5.54
C ASN A 381 -3.19 10.79 5.41
N GLN A 382 -3.98 9.78 5.08
CA GLN A 382 -3.43 8.45 4.81
C GLN A 382 -2.51 8.47 3.59
N ILE A 383 -1.22 8.24 3.78
CA ILE A 383 -0.24 8.06 2.70
C ILE A 383 -0.27 6.58 2.29
N ASN A 384 -0.84 6.30 1.11
CA ASN A 384 -1.07 4.95 0.63
C ASN A 384 -0.67 4.79 -0.83
N ASN A 385 0.08 3.74 -1.15
CA ASN A 385 0.60 3.45 -2.49
C ASN A 385 -0.51 3.25 -3.55
N VAL A 386 -1.74 2.93 -3.14
CA VAL A 386 -2.88 2.81 -4.05
C VAL A 386 -3.14 4.10 -4.84
N LEU A 387 -2.71 5.23 -4.34
CA LEU A 387 -2.80 6.51 -5.06
C LEU A 387 -1.82 6.59 -6.24
N ALA A 388 -0.76 5.78 -6.25
CA ALA A 388 0.28 5.83 -7.28
C ALA A 388 0.09 4.78 -8.38
N PHE A 389 0.18 3.48 -8.01
CA PHE A 389 0.42 2.41 -8.98
C PHE A 389 -0.68 2.22 -10.04
N PRO A 390 -2.00 2.32 -9.75
CA PRO A 390 -3.00 2.08 -10.78
C PRO A 390 -2.95 3.12 -11.90
N GLY A 391 -2.83 4.39 -11.53
CA GLY A 391 -2.72 5.51 -12.47
C GLY A 391 -1.39 5.51 -13.23
N LEU A 392 -0.28 5.19 -12.54
CA LEU A 392 1.04 5.06 -13.15
C LEU A 392 1.03 4.01 -14.26
N PHE A 393 0.62 2.78 -13.95
CA PHE A 393 0.55 1.71 -14.95
C PHE A 393 -0.46 1.99 -16.06
N ARG A 394 -1.58 2.66 -15.74
CA ARG A 394 -2.51 3.09 -16.79
C ARG A 394 -1.80 4.03 -17.79
N GLY A 395 -1.06 5.01 -17.31
CA GLY A 395 -0.29 5.92 -18.16
C GLY A 395 0.81 5.22 -18.95
N LEU A 396 1.59 4.32 -18.30
CA LEU A 396 2.64 3.53 -18.97
C LEU A 396 2.09 2.62 -20.05
N LEU A 397 0.97 1.93 -19.79
CA LEU A 397 0.33 1.07 -20.76
C LEU A 397 -0.28 1.87 -21.92
N ASP A 398 -0.76 3.08 -21.70
CA ASP A 398 -1.31 3.93 -22.76
C ASP A 398 -0.20 4.47 -23.68
N THR A 399 0.90 4.90 -23.11
CA THR A 399 2.00 5.57 -23.85
C THR A 399 3.02 4.59 -24.43
N GLY A 400 3.25 3.49 -23.76
CA GLY A 400 4.28 2.54 -24.14
C GLY A 400 5.68 2.86 -23.59
N ILE A 401 5.79 3.82 -22.69
CA ILE A 401 7.04 4.10 -21.97
C ILE A 401 7.45 2.85 -21.19
N THR A 402 8.69 2.46 -21.33
CA THR A 402 9.29 1.30 -20.63
C THR A 402 10.22 1.72 -19.50
N ASP A 403 10.90 2.85 -19.67
CA ASP A 403 11.77 3.39 -18.60
C ASP A 403 10.97 4.26 -17.62
N ILE A 404 11.07 3.92 -16.34
CA ILE A 404 10.43 4.66 -15.25
C ILE A 404 11.49 5.59 -14.64
N SER A 405 11.74 6.74 -15.30
CA SER A 405 12.70 7.72 -14.85
C SER A 405 12.27 8.43 -13.56
N THR A 406 13.21 9.05 -12.89
CA THR A 406 12.92 9.86 -11.69
C THR A 406 12.00 11.05 -12.01
N GLU A 407 12.14 11.62 -13.20
CA GLU A 407 11.30 12.70 -13.71
C GLU A 407 9.86 12.27 -13.90
N LEU A 408 9.64 11.05 -14.41
CA LEU A 408 8.31 10.44 -14.52
C LEU A 408 7.69 10.22 -13.13
N LEU A 409 8.46 9.72 -12.15
CA LEU A 409 7.98 9.56 -10.77
C LEU A 409 7.60 10.91 -10.14
N ARG A 410 8.36 11.98 -10.39
CA ARG A 410 8.02 13.36 -9.98
C ARG A 410 6.73 13.85 -10.63
N ALA A 411 6.55 13.58 -11.92
CA ALA A 411 5.32 13.93 -12.63
C ALA A 411 4.10 13.22 -12.03
N ALA A 412 4.24 11.93 -11.71
CA ALA A 412 3.19 11.16 -11.03
C ALA A 412 2.85 11.75 -9.64
N SER A 413 3.86 12.09 -8.84
CA SER A 413 3.68 12.72 -7.52
C SER A 413 2.93 14.06 -7.63
N THR A 414 3.32 14.90 -8.59
CA THR A 414 2.65 16.17 -8.87
C THR A 414 1.20 15.94 -9.33
N GLY A 415 0.96 14.89 -10.12
CA GLY A 415 -0.37 14.47 -10.52
C GLY A 415 -1.28 14.18 -9.34
N ILE A 416 -0.79 13.42 -8.35
CA ILE A 416 -1.55 13.13 -7.12
C ILE A 416 -1.80 14.41 -6.32
N ALA A 417 -0.77 15.21 -6.08
CA ALA A 417 -0.87 16.45 -5.30
C ALA A 417 -1.89 17.43 -5.89
N SER A 418 -1.98 17.50 -7.22
CA SER A 418 -2.87 18.40 -7.94
C SER A 418 -4.36 18.03 -7.91
N VAL A 419 -4.72 16.87 -7.37
CA VAL A 419 -6.12 16.43 -7.22
C VAL A 419 -6.85 17.30 -6.20
N ILE A 420 -6.13 17.80 -5.20
CA ILE A 420 -6.65 18.72 -4.19
C ILE A 420 -6.38 20.15 -4.69
N ALA A 421 -7.43 20.95 -4.82
CA ALA A 421 -7.30 22.36 -5.17
C ALA A 421 -6.63 23.17 -4.03
N ASP A 422 -5.91 24.24 -4.37
CA ASP A 422 -5.11 24.98 -3.38
C ASP A 422 -5.97 25.54 -2.22
N ASP A 423 -7.24 25.85 -2.47
CA ASP A 423 -8.20 26.33 -1.48
C ASP A 423 -8.83 25.22 -0.63
N GLU A 424 -8.66 23.95 -1.01
CA GLU A 424 -9.11 22.78 -0.24
C GLU A 424 -8.00 22.23 0.68
N ILE A 425 -6.74 22.59 0.42
CA ILE A 425 -5.61 22.10 1.21
C ILE A 425 -5.71 22.56 2.66
N SER A 426 -5.61 21.62 3.59
CA SER A 426 -5.66 21.90 5.04
C SER A 426 -4.75 20.94 5.82
N PRO A 427 -4.42 21.20 7.09
CA PRO A 427 -3.59 20.29 7.90
C PRO A 427 -4.08 18.86 7.97
N VAL A 428 -5.38 18.63 7.75
CA VAL A 428 -6.01 17.30 7.76
C VAL A 428 -6.38 16.80 6.36
N TYR A 429 -6.02 17.53 5.29
CA TYR A 429 -6.29 17.15 3.90
C TYR A 429 -5.17 17.63 2.97
N ILE A 430 -4.01 16.93 3.01
CA ILE A 430 -2.83 17.18 2.16
C ILE A 430 -2.69 16.18 1.02
N ILE A 431 -3.39 15.05 1.11
CA ILE A 431 -3.35 13.97 0.13
C ILE A 431 -4.78 13.42 -0.06
N PRO A 432 -5.19 13.06 -1.29
CA PRO A 432 -6.52 12.49 -1.52
C PRO A 432 -6.72 11.19 -0.75
N GLY A 433 -7.97 10.87 -0.42
CA GLY A 433 -8.30 9.57 0.18
C GLY A 433 -7.97 8.40 -0.75
N ALA A 434 -7.64 7.25 -0.18
CA ALA A 434 -7.21 6.05 -0.91
C ALA A 434 -8.21 5.57 -1.98
N PHE A 435 -9.50 5.89 -1.83
CA PHE A 435 -10.57 5.52 -2.77
C PHE A 435 -11.07 6.68 -3.63
N ASP A 436 -10.35 7.80 -3.69
CA ASP A 436 -10.70 8.92 -4.56
C ASP A 436 -10.46 8.56 -6.03
N THR A 437 -11.54 8.41 -6.76
CA THR A 437 -11.52 7.96 -8.16
C THR A 437 -10.85 8.94 -9.13
N ARG A 438 -10.63 10.21 -8.73
CA ARG A 438 -9.96 11.23 -9.53
C ARG A 438 -8.46 10.97 -9.67
N VAL A 439 -7.86 10.28 -8.69
CA VAL A 439 -6.39 10.17 -8.55
C VAL A 439 -5.77 9.38 -9.69
N ALA A 440 -6.29 8.20 -9.99
CA ALA A 440 -5.72 7.35 -11.04
C ALA A 440 -5.71 8.04 -12.41
N ASP A 441 -6.78 8.77 -12.74
CA ASP A 441 -6.86 9.55 -13.98
C ASP A 441 -5.87 10.72 -13.98
N ALA A 442 -5.68 11.42 -12.85
CA ALA A 442 -4.72 12.51 -12.73
C ALA A 442 -3.28 12.02 -12.91
N VAL A 443 -2.92 10.89 -12.28
CA VAL A 443 -1.60 10.26 -12.43
C VAL A 443 -1.39 9.80 -13.88
N ALA A 444 -2.35 9.08 -14.46
CA ALA A 444 -2.25 8.61 -15.84
C ALA A 444 -2.11 9.79 -16.82
N LYS A 445 -2.82 10.90 -16.58
CA LYS A 445 -2.69 12.13 -17.37
C LYS A 445 -1.30 12.75 -17.23
N ALA A 446 -0.74 12.78 -16.02
CA ALA A 446 0.61 13.28 -15.79
C ALA A 446 1.67 12.45 -16.54
N VAL A 447 1.53 11.11 -16.52
CA VAL A 447 2.41 10.20 -17.27
C VAL A 447 2.27 10.41 -18.78
N ARG A 448 1.05 10.52 -19.32
CA ARG A 448 0.82 10.80 -20.75
C ARG A 448 1.43 12.14 -21.18
N LYS A 449 1.25 13.18 -20.34
CA LYS A 449 1.85 14.49 -20.60
C LYS A 449 3.38 14.44 -20.60
N PHE A 450 3.98 13.68 -19.68
CA PHE A 450 5.42 13.46 -19.65
C PHE A 450 5.91 12.82 -20.95
N ALA A 451 5.21 11.80 -21.45
CA ALA A 451 5.52 11.13 -22.72
C ALA A 451 5.47 12.04 -23.97
N GLU A 452 4.74 13.15 -23.92
CA GLU A 452 4.66 14.13 -25.03
C GLU A 452 5.84 15.11 -25.00
N THR A 453 6.63 15.14 -23.92
CA THR A 453 7.74 16.09 -23.74
C THR A 453 9.12 15.46 -23.94
N GLU A 454 9.19 14.13 -23.99
CA GLU A 454 10.38 13.35 -24.38
C GLU A 454 10.32 12.96 -25.87
#